data_e81d85b6ffed10baee21ba58a95bc662
#
_entry.id   e81d85b6ffed10baee21ba58a95bc662
#
_cell.length_a   1.000
_cell.length_b   1.000
_cell.length_c   1.000
_cell.angle_alpha   90.00
_cell.angle_beta   90.00
_cell.angle_gamma   90.00
#
_symmetry.space_group_name_H-M   'P 1'
#
loop_
_entity.id
_entity.type
_entity.pdbx_description
1 polymer ?
#
loop_
_entity_poly.entity_id
_entity_poly.type
_entity_poly.pdbx_seq_one_letter_code
_entity_poly.pdbx_strand_id
1 'polypeptide(L)'
;MWSISRGSCLLALWLCAACASEPEATPSYLLGVWETAAEGYTDQHMFIDERRIGFGTSAVPANEYVITQIDESREGAKTLFVVSYQGEDQTKYQLAFFYEPAAGGRIIYKNQDHLVWTRKVATT
;
A
#
# COMPACT_ATOMS: atom_id res chain seq x y z
N MET A 1 -25.06 41.68 -17.95
CA MET A 1 -24.73 40.78 -18.99
C MET A 1 -23.29 40.46 -19.07
N TRP A 2 -22.53 41.42 -19.02
CA TRP A 2 -21.11 41.20 -19.03
C TRP A 2 -20.64 40.42 -17.85
N SER A 3 -21.28 40.56 -16.77
CA SER A 3 -20.86 39.86 -15.56
C SER A 3 -20.98 38.34 -15.67
N ILE A 4 -21.76 37.89 -16.58
CA ILE A 4 -22.01 36.46 -16.71
C ILE A 4 -20.77 35.70 -17.18
N SER A 5 -20.07 36.30 -18.11
CA SER A 5 -18.94 35.61 -18.65
C SER A 5 -17.86 35.34 -17.62
N ARG A 6 -17.82 36.11 -16.63
CA ARG A 6 -16.81 35.91 -15.60
C ARG A 6 -17.06 34.68 -14.76
N GLY A 7 -18.30 34.36 -14.60
CA GLY A 7 -18.63 33.16 -13.86
C GLY A 7 -18.13 31.91 -14.53
N SER A 8 -18.09 31.89 -15.84
CA SER A 8 -17.62 30.70 -16.52
C SER A 8 -16.16 30.49 -16.33
N CYS A 9 -15.41 31.53 -16.09
CA CYS A 9 -13.98 31.34 -15.84
C CYS A 9 -13.74 30.58 -14.55
N LEU A 10 -14.59 30.80 -13.58
CA LEU A 10 -14.46 30.10 -12.32
C LEU A 10 -14.72 28.62 -12.48
N LEU A 11 -15.61 28.27 -13.35
CA LEU A 11 -15.92 26.88 -13.59
C LEU A 11 -14.72 26.13 -14.13
N ALA A 12 -13.90 26.78 -14.89
CA ALA A 12 -12.71 26.13 -15.41
C ALA A 12 -11.79 25.63 -14.30
N LEU A 13 -11.76 26.35 -13.20
CA LEU A 13 -10.92 25.92 -12.08
C LEU A 13 -11.40 24.64 -11.46
N TRP A 14 -12.67 24.41 -11.50
CA TRP A 14 -13.22 23.18 -10.97
C TRP A 14 -12.73 21.96 -11.71
N LEU A 15 -12.59 22.09 -12.99
CA LEU A 15 -12.10 20.99 -13.79
C LEU A 15 -10.69 20.59 -13.40
N CYS A 16 -9.88 21.56 -13.05
CA CYS A 16 -8.53 21.28 -12.61
C CYS A 16 -8.52 20.47 -11.32
N ALA A 17 -9.42 20.79 -10.40
CA ALA A 17 -9.50 20.05 -9.16
C ALA A 17 -9.90 18.62 -9.41
N ALA A 18 -10.75 18.36 -10.37
CA ALA A 18 -11.18 17.02 -10.69
C ALA A 18 -10.05 16.15 -11.24
N CYS A 19 -8.99 16.74 -11.73
CA CYS A 19 -7.88 16.00 -12.29
C CYS A 19 -7.02 15.36 -11.21
N ALA A 20 -7.24 15.69 -9.95
CA ALA A 20 -6.39 15.21 -8.87
C ALA A 20 -6.88 13.89 -8.27
N SER A 21 -7.38 12.99 -9.09
CA SER A 21 -7.95 11.73 -8.59
C SER A 21 -7.05 10.53 -8.78
N GLU A 22 -5.79 10.72 -9.11
CA GLU A 22 -4.88 9.59 -9.25
C GLU A 22 -4.57 8.97 -7.91
N PRO A 23 -4.51 7.62 -7.83
CA PRO A 23 -4.14 6.96 -6.58
C PRO A 23 -2.73 7.36 -6.19
N GLU A 24 -2.49 7.51 -4.91
CA GLU A 24 -1.17 7.82 -4.43
C GLU A 24 -0.24 6.64 -4.64
N ALA A 25 1.00 6.93 -4.95
CA ALA A 25 2.01 5.89 -5.09
C ALA A 25 2.35 5.31 -3.71
N THR A 26 2.74 4.07 -3.70
CA THR A 26 3.19 3.41 -2.48
C THR A 26 4.44 4.12 -1.94
N PRO A 27 4.49 4.45 -0.65
CA PRO A 27 5.70 5.04 -0.07
C PRO A 27 6.92 4.17 -0.32
N SER A 28 8.03 4.82 -0.63
CA SER A 28 9.25 4.10 -1.01
C SER A 28 9.78 3.17 0.08
N TYR A 29 9.57 3.51 1.34
CA TYR A 29 10.06 2.67 2.43
C TYR A 29 9.25 1.39 2.61
N LEU A 30 8.13 1.24 1.92
CA LEU A 30 7.37 -0.01 1.92
C LEU A 30 7.77 -0.93 0.77
N LEU A 31 8.50 -0.42 -0.20
CA LEU A 31 8.84 -1.22 -1.39
C LEU A 31 9.85 -2.31 -1.07
N GLY A 32 9.65 -3.47 -1.63
CA GLY A 32 10.59 -4.56 -1.51
C GLY A 32 9.94 -5.88 -1.15
N VAL A 33 10.78 -6.83 -0.78
CA VAL A 33 10.34 -8.16 -0.38
C VAL A 33 10.44 -8.26 1.14
N TRP A 34 9.37 -8.75 1.73
CA TRP A 34 9.25 -8.87 3.18
C TRP A 34 9.08 -10.34 3.56
N GLU A 35 9.71 -10.73 4.65
CA GLU A 35 9.64 -12.10 5.15
C GLU A 35 9.35 -12.09 6.63
N THR A 36 8.87 -13.20 7.16
CA THR A 36 8.51 -13.30 8.55
C THR A 36 9.08 -14.59 9.14
N ALA A 37 9.42 -14.52 10.41
CA ALA A 37 9.85 -15.69 11.17
C ALA A 37 8.71 -16.32 11.95
N ALA A 38 7.47 -15.84 11.79
CA ALA A 38 6.33 -16.37 12.51
C ALA A 38 6.12 -17.84 12.17
N GLU A 39 5.83 -18.62 13.19
CA GLU A 39 5.61 -20.05 13.01
C GLU A 39 4.45 -20.29 12.04
N GLY A 40 4.66 -21.20 11.11
CA GLY A 40 3.69 -21.51 10.08
C GLY A 40 3.78 -20.63 8.86
N TYR A 41 4.59 -19.57 8.89
CA TYR A 41 4.71 -18.62 7.78
C TYR A 41 6.14 -18.43 7.31
N THR A 42 7.08 -19.23 7.79
CA THR A 42 8.51 -18.99 7.54
C THR A 42 8.90 -19.04 6.06
N ASP A 43 8.13 -19.72 5.23
CA ASP A 43 8.41 -19.80 3.80
C ASP A 43 7.62 -18.79 3.01
N GLN A 44 6.83 -17.95 3.66
CA GLN A 44 5.99 -16.99 2.95
C GLN A 44 6.70 -15.66 2.78
N HIS A 45 6.49 -15.07 1.62
CA HIS A 45 7.01 -13.76 1.28
C HIS A 45 5.87 -12.84 0.88
N MET A 46 6.01 -11.59 1.23
CA MET A 46 5.12 -10.53 0.77
C MET A 46 5.99 -9.55 0.00
N PHE A 47 5.55 -9.15 -1.18
CA PHE A 47 6.28 -8.08 -1.85
C PHE A 47 5.35 -6.90 -2.09
N ILE A 48 5.93 -5.72 -2.06
CA ILE A 48 5.22 -4.48 -2.29
C ILE A 48 5.97 -3.70 -3.35
N ASP A 49 5.27 -3.34 -4.40
CA ASP A 49 5.78 -2.53 -5.49
C ASP A 49 4.99 -1.23 -5.51
N GLU A 50 5.33 -0.34 -6.41
CA GLU A 50 4.67 0.96 -6.47
C GLU A 50 3.17 0.86 -6.66
N ARG A 51 2.72 -0.15 -7.42
CA ARG A 51 1.30 -0.31 -7.71
C ARG A 51 0.78 -1.72 -7.48
N ARG A 52 1.61 -2.60 -6.91
CA ARG A 52 1.23 -4.00 -6.74
C ARG A 52 1.65 -4.52 -5.38
N ILE A 53 0.89 -5.47 -4.92
CA ILE A 53 1.22 -6.22 -3.72
C ILE A 53 1.07 -7.70 -4.06
N GLY A 54 1.93 -8.53 -3.50
CA GLY A 54 1.88 -9.95 -3.81
C GLY A 54 2.26 -10.80 -2.61
N PHE A 55 1.80 -12.03 -2.65
CA PHE A 55 2.04 -13.00 -1.59
C PHE A 55 2.41 -14.32 -2.23
N GLY A 56 3.44 -14.96 -1.72
CA GLY A 56 3.87 -16.23 -2.27
C GLY A 56 4.81 -16.95 -1.35
N THR A 57 5.31 -18.09 -1.82
CA THR A 57 6.30 -18.88 -1.11
C THR A 57 7.49 -19.09 -2.03
N SER A 58 8.57 -19.65 -1.50
CA SER A 58 9.72 -19.94 -2.34
C SER A 58 9.43 -21.01 -3.39
N ALA A 59 8.43 -21.85 -3.17
CA ALA A 59 8.08 -22.92 -4.09
C ALA A 59 6.99 -22.54 -5.09
N VAL A 60 6.20 -21.51 -4.79
CA VAL A 60 5.06 -21.12 -5.61
C VAL A 60 5.19 -19.65 -5.98
N PRO A 61 5.06 -19.31 -7.26
CA PRO A 61 5.13 -17.90 -7.66
C PRO A 61 4.11 -17.06 -6.91
N ALA A 62 4.45 -15.81 -6.68
CA ALA A 62 3.58 -14.90 -5.95
C ALA A 62 2.31 -14.61 -6.73
N ASN A 63 1.19 -14.55 -6.02
CA ASN A 63 -0.04 -14.01 -6.56
C ASN A 63 0.05 -12.49 -6.47
N GLU A 64 -0.14 -11.82 -7.60
CA GLU A 64 0.00 -10.37 -7.67
C GLU A 64 -1.36 -9.70 -7.77
N TYR A 65 -1.50 -8.61 -7.06
CA TYR A 65 -2.72 -7.81 -7.01
C TYR A 65 -2.40 -6.36 -7.28
N VAL A 66 -3.33 -5.66 -7.87
CA VAL A 66 -3.16 -4.23 -8.15
C VAL A 66 -3.63 -3.43 -6.94
N ILE A 67 -2.78 -2.54 -6.47
CA ILE A 67 -3.14 -1.63 -5.36
C ILE A 67 -4.04 -0.56 -5.93
N THR A 68 -5.22 -0.39 -5.33
CA THR A 68 -6.19 0.60 -5.78
C THR A 68 -6.23 1.82 -4.87
N GLN A 69 -5.83 1.66 -3.60
CA GLN A 69 -5.86 2.78 -2.66
C GLN A 69 -4.96 2.48 -1.48
N ILE A 70 -4.32 3.50 -0.96
CA ILE A 70 -3.52 3.42 0.25
C ILE A 70 -3.96 4.54 1.17
N ASP A 71 -4.44 4.17 2.36
CA ASP A 71 -4.80 5.12 3.38
C ASP A 71 -3.76 5.06 4.49
N GLU A 72 -3.35 6.21 4.96
CA GLU A 72 -2.27 6.32 5.94
C GLU A 72 -2.74 7.16 7.11
N SER A 73 -2.48 6.70 8.32
CA SER A 73 -2.76 7.48 9.54
C SER A 73 -1.72 7.17 10.60
N ARG A 74 -1.52 8.12 11.50
CA ARG A 74 -0.54 7.96 12.58
C ARG A 74 -1.22 7.43 13.82
N GLU A 75 -0.59 6.46 14.47
CA GLU A 75 -1.04 5.97 15.77
C GLU A 75 0.19 5.87 16.67
N GLY A 76 0.46 6.94 17.42
CA GLY A 76 1.65 7.02 18.25
C GLY A 76 2.91 7.06 17.40
N ALA A 77 3.84 6.17 17.68
CA ALA A 77 5.10 6.08 16.95
C ALA A 77 4.99 5.23 15.69
N LYS A 78 3.81 4.66 15.42
CA LYS A 78 3.59 3.80 14.28
C LYS A 78 2.73 4.49 13.25
N THR A 79 2.84 4.04 12.01
CA THR A 79 1.96 4.49 10.94
C THR A 79 1.07 3.32 10.55
N LEU A 80 -0.24 3.56 10.55
CA LEU A 80 -1.20 2.56 10.10
C LEU A 80 -1.45 2.76 8.63
N PHE A 81 -1.30 1.68 7.87
CA PHE A 81 -1.65 1.66 6.45
C PHE A 81 -2.81 0.72 6.23
N VAL A 82 -3.76 1.16 5.43
CA VAL A 82 -4.81 0.29 4.91
C VAL A 82 -4.66 0.28 3.40
N VAL A 83 -4.22 -0.85 2.89
CA VAL A 83 -3.97 -1.03 1.47
C VAL A 83 -5.16 -1.77 0.86
N SER A 84 -5.81 -1.15 -0.09
CA SER A 84 -6.89 -1.78 -0.84
C SER A 84 -6.31 -2.29 -2.15
N TYR A 85 -6.64 -3.53 -2.50
CA TYR A 85 -6.10 -4.13 -3.72
C TYR A 85 -7.12 -5.09 -4.31
N GLN A 86 -6.89 -5.45 -5.56
CA GLN A 86 -7.81 -6.36 -6.26
C GLN A 86 -7.05 -7.25 -7.24
N GLY A 87 -7.60 -8.45 -7.43
CA GLY A 87 -7.06 -9.40 -8.38
C GLY A 87 -7.67 -9.26 -9.76
N GLU A 88 -7.31 -10.17 -10.65
CA GLU A 88 -7.81 -10.16 -12.03
C GLU A 88 -9.31 -10.34 -12.12
N ASP A 89 -9.89 -11.07 -11.17
CA ASP A 89 -11.32 -11.27 -11.11
C ASP A 89 -12.05 -10.08 -10.50
N GLN A 90 -11.31 -9.01 -10.18
CA GLN A 90 -11.82 -7.79 -9.58
C GLN A 90 -12.37 -7.96 -8.17
N THR A 91 -12.07 -9.08 -7.52
CA THR A 91 -12.36 -9.24 -6.11
C THR A 91 -11.50 -8.25 -5.31
N LYS A 92 -12.13 -7.55 -4.40
CA LYS A 92 -11.48 -6.50 -3.62
C LYS A 92 -11.07 -7.01 -2.25
N TYR A 93 -9.87 -6.63 -1.86
CA TYR A 93 -9.30 -7.01 -0.57
C TYR A 93 -8.74 -5.78 0.12
N GLN A 94 -8.57 -5.88 1.43
CA GLN A 94 -7.88 -4.86 2.21
C GLN A 94 -6.91 -5.53 3.18
N LEU A 95 -5.75 -4.92 3.33
CA LEU A 95 -4.75 -5.34 4.30
C LEU A 95 -4.41 -4.14 5.17
N ALA A 96 -4.60 -4.28 6.47
CA ALA A 96 -4.25 -3.23 7.42
C ALA A 96 -3.01 -3.66 8.19
N PHE A 97 -2.01 -2.79 8.22
CA PHE A 97 -0.78 -3.09 8.95
C PHE A 97 -0.16 -1.82 9.50
N PHE A 98 0.64 -2.00 10.55
CA PHE A 98 1.44 -0.91 11.08
C PHE A 98 2.85 -0.99 10.50
N TYR A 99 3.42 0.16 10.25
CA TYR A 99 4.81 0.27 9.86
C TYR A 99 5.59 0.95 10.97
N GLU A 100 6.71 0.34 11.37
CA GLU A 100 7.64 0.91 12.33
C GLU A 100 9.00 1.07 11.65
N PRO A 101 9.60 2.25 11.68
CA PRO A 101 10.89 2.44 11.03
C PRO A 101 12.07 1.84 11.78
N ALA A 102 11.86 1.41 13.01
CA ALA A 102 12.95 0.84 13.82
C ALA A 102 13.52 -0.42 13.20
N ALA A 103 14.81 -0.68 13.41
CA ALA A 103 15.50 -1.88 12.97
C ALA A 103 15.39 -2.15 11.46
N GLY A 104 15.44 -1.10 10.66
CA GLY A 104 15.38 -1.25 9.20
C GLY A 104 13.99 -1.34 8.62
N GLY A 105 12.97 -1.17 9.46
CA GLY A 105 11.59 -1.19 9.05
C GLY A 105 10.91 -2.52 9.36
N ARG A 106 9.74 -2.43 9.97
CA ARG A 106 8.93 -3.61 10.28
C ARG A 106 7.48 -3.36 9.90
N ILE A 107 6.84 -4.39 9.40
CA ILE A 107 5.41 -4.38 9.10
C ILE A 107 4.75 -5.36 10.06
N ILE A 108 3.73 -4.91 10.77
CA ILE A 108 3.00 -5.72 11.74
C ILE A 108 1.54 -5.73 11.34
N TYR A 109 0.98 -6.89 11.05
CA TYR A 109 -0.43 -6.98 10.65
C TYR A 109 -1.32 -6.58 11.82
N LYS A 110 -2.32 -5.75 11.53
CA LYS A 110 -3.16 -5.19 12.57
C LYS A 110 -3.99 -6.25 13.30
N ASN A 111 -4.52 -7.20 12.57
CA ASN A 111 -5.38 -8.22 13.16
C ASN A 111 -4.66 -9.51 13.50
N GLN A 112 -3.38 -9.58 13.22
CA GLN A 112 -2.55 -10.74 13.49
C GLN A 112 -1.19 -10.22 13.91
N ASP A 113 -1.13 -9.64 15.09
CA ASP A 113 0.05 -8.93 15.57
C ASP A 113 1.27 -9.82 15.80
N HIS A 114 1.08 -11.13 15.79
CA HIS A 114 2.20 -12.06 15.83
C HIS A 114 2.90 -12.17 14.48
N LEU A 115 2.28 -11.68 13.40
CA LEU A 115 2.88 -11.65 12.08
C LEU A 115 3.67 -10.36 11.91
N VAL A 116 4.96 -10.45 12.16
CA VAL A 116 5.88 -9.33 12.01
C VAL A 116 6.75 -9.62 10.78
N TRP A 117 6.74 -8.69 9.86
CA TRP A 117 7.48 -8.82 8.60
C TRP A 117 8.68 -7.89 8.62
N THR A 118 9.80 -8.41 8.21
CA THR A 118 11.03 -7.63 8.07
C THR A 118 11.50 -7.69 6.63
N ARG A 119 12.28 -6.70 6.24
CA ARG A 119 12.76 -6.63 4.86
C ARG A 119 13.75 -7.74 4.62
N LYS A 120 13.57 -8.44 3.50
CA LYS A 120 14.53 -9.46 3.10
C LYS A 120 15.83 -8.80 2.72
N VAL A 121 16.91 -9.24 3.37
CA VAL A 121 18.23 -8.71 3.08
C VAL A 121 18.81 -9.47 1.89
N ALA A 122 19.26 -8.71 0.89
CA ALA A 122 19.91 -9.32 -0.25
C ALA A 122 21.23 -9.93 0.21
N THR A 123 21.41 -11.24 -0.04
CA THR A 123 22.67 -11.89 0.24
C THR A 123 23.54 -11.81 -1.00
N THR A 124 24.72 -11.30 -0.84
CA THR A 124 25.68 -11.23 -1.94
C THR A 124 26.68 -12.38 -1.83
#